data_d058931bef7b08f71fef115decd9579c
#
_entry.id   d058931bef7b08f71fef115decd9579c
#
_cell.length_a   1.000
_cell.length_b   1.000
_cell.length_c   1.000
_cell.angle_alpha   90.00
_cell.angle_beta   90.00
_cell.angle_gamma   90.00
#
_symmetry.space_group_name_H-M   'P 1'
#
loop_
_entity.id
_entity.type
_entity.pdbx_description
1 polymer ?
#
loop_
_entity_poly.entity_id
_entity_poly.type
_entity_poly.pdbx_seq_one_letter_code
_entity_poly.pdbx_strand_id
1 'polypeptide(L)'
;MSLNDQLDALTAKLRAMVPAERLALVDLAAEELIHSGLAGRALKAGDHAPSFELPDGDGMLWRSEDLLRGGPLDYPFTPKTGANGALVIVFYRGRWCAYCNAQLSALQEIHPKLAATGASLVAISPQTQKHSYMTRDMHKLRFPVLSDQGNQVARKFGLVYRLSPEMQAMYESIMTKLPGYNGDQSWELPLAATHIVQSDGKISWSRIDADWRKRPEPEEILQVIDSLRTNRAS
;
A
#
# COMPACT_ATOMS: atom_id res chain seq x y z
N MET A 1 15.51 5.68 13.63
CA MET A 1 14.14 5.75 14.16
C MET A 1 13.31 4.79 13.31
N SER A 2 12.64 3.81 13.93
CA SER A 2 11.80 2.84 13.19
C SER A 2 10.61 3.53 12.50
N LEU A 3 9.96 2.84 11.57
CA LEU A 3 8.72 3.36 10.97
C LEU A 3 7.64 3.53 12.06
N ASN A 4 7.49 2.56 12.97
CA ASN A 4 6.49 2.66 14.04
C ASN A 4 6.76 3.85 14.96
N ASP A 5 8.02 4.16 15.34
CA ASP A 5 8.33 5.38 16.09
C ASP A 5 7.90 6.65 15.34
N GLN A 6 8.08 6.68 14.01
CA GLN A 6 7.65 7.81 13.19
C GLN A 6 6.12 7.95 13.16
N LEU A 7 5.40 6.82 13.04
CA LEU A 7 3.93 6.79 13.02
C LEU A 7 3.35 7.19 14.37
N ASP A 8 3.96 6.78 15.48
CA ASP A 8 3.56 7.16 16.83
C ASP A 8 3.80 8.66 17.08
N ALA A 9 4.95 9.19 16.68
CA ALA A 9 5.23 10.62 16.74
C ALA A 9 4.25 11.44 15.88
N LEU A 10 3.91 10.94 14.67
CA LEU A 10 2.90 11.55 13.80
C LEU A 10 1.52 11.55 14.47
N THR A 11 1.14 10.43 15.07
CA THR A 11 -0.13 10.30 15.81
C THR A 11 -0.19 11.29 16.96
N ALA A 12 0.87 11.38 17.78
CA ALA A 12 0.96 12.33 18.89
C ALA A 12 0.83 13.78 18.40
N LYS A 13 1.53 14.13 17.31
CA LYS A 13 1.45 15.45 16.69
C LYS A 13 0.03 15.77 16.20
N LEU A 14 -0.61 14.86 15.50
CA LEU A 14 -1.98 15.06 15.01
C LEU A 14 -2.97 15.20 16.16
N ARG A 15 -2.83 14.39 17.22
CA ARG A 15 -3.66 14.51 18.44
C ARG A 15 -3.51 15.86 19.14
N ALA A 16 -2.34 16.47 19.11
CA ALA A 16 -2.11 17.79 19.69
C ALA A 16 -2.70 18.95 18.86
N MET A 17 -2.88 18.74 17.55
CA MET A 17 -3.31 19.79 16.60
C MET A 17 -4.79 19.71 16.21
N VAL A 18 -5.39 18.53 16.28
CA VAL A 18 -6.77 18.28 15.80
C VAL A 18 -7.75 18.45 16.98
N PRO A 19 -8.88 19.15 16.79
CA PRO A 19 -9.90 19.28 17.82
C PRO A 19 -10.40 17.91 18.33
N ALA A 20 -10.68 17.83 19.63
CA ALA A 20 -11.06 16.58 20.32
C ALA A 20 -12.28 15.88 19.67
N GLU A 21 -13.27 16.65 19.23
CA GLU A 21 -14.47 16.10 18.55
C GLU A 21 -14.11 15.38 17.24
N ARG A 22 -13.17 15.93 16.46
CA ARG A 22 -12.69 15.27 15.23
C ARG A 22 -11.86 14.03 15.53
N LEU A 23 -11.05 14.08 16.60
CA LEU A 23 -10.28 12.91 17.04
C LEU A 23 -11.21 11.78 17.45
N ALA A 24 -12.27 12.08 18.22
CA ALA A 24 -13.27 11.09 18.62
C ALA A 24 -13.94 10.43 17.41
N LEU A 25 -14.30 11.21 16.39
CA LEU A 25 -14.86 10.67 15.14
C LEU A 25 -13.88 9.75 14.41
N VAL A 26 -12.60 10.17 14.31
CA VAL A 26 -11.55 9.39 13.65
C VAL A 26 -11.26 8.08 14.42
N ASP A 27 -11.23 8.14 15.75
CA ASP A 27 -11.00 6.97 16.61
C ASP A 27 -12.19 6.00 16.50
N LEU A 28 -13.43 6.50 16.56
CA LEU A 28 -14.64 5.70 16.37
C LEU A 28 -14.65 4.99 15.01
N ALA A 29 -14.35 5.71 13.93
CA ALA A 29 -14.27 5.13 12.59
C ALA A 29 -13.18 4.04 12.48
N ALA A 30 -12.05 4.21 13.19
CA ALA A 30 -11.02 3.18 13.25
C ALA A 30 -11.50 1.94 14.02
N GLU A 31 -12.17 2.12 15.16
CA GLU A 31 -12.74 1.04 15.96
C GLU A 31 -13.82 0.26 15.19
N GLU A 32 -14.74 0.95 14.52
CA GLU A 32 -15.76 0.33 13.67
C GLU A 32 -15.12 -0.52 12.56
N LEU A 33 -14.08 0.00 11.92
CA LEU A 33 -13.38 -0.73 10.87
C LEU A 33 -12.66 -1.97 11.41
N ILE A 34 -12.04 -1.87 12.60
CA ILE A 34 -11.43 -3.01 13.30
C ILE A 34 -12.50 -4.08 13.61
N HIS A 35 -13.64 -3.68 14.18
CA HIS A 35 -14.72 -4.59 14.54
C HIS A 35 -15.51 -5.15 13.35
N SER A 36 -15.40 -4.52 12.17
CA SER A 36 -16.05 -5.01 10.95
C SER A 36 -15.58 -6.40 10.52
N GLY A 37 -14.42 -6.84 10.99
CA GLY A 37 -13.79 -8.10 10.61
C GLY A 37 -13.28 -8.13 9.16
N LEU A 38 -13.25 -6.97 8.45
CA LEU A 38 -12.84 -6.89 7.06
C LEU A 38 -11.41 -7.41 6.85
N ALA A 39 -10.47 -7.00 7.70
CA ALA A 39 -9.08 -7.46 7.61
C ALA A 39 -8.94 -8.98 7.73
N GLY A 40 -9.79 -9.61 8.55
CA GLY A 40 -9.79 -11.07 8.71
C GLY A 40 -10.32 -11.84 7.51
N ARG A 41 -11.15 -11.19 6.67
CA ARG A 41 -11.75 -11.78 5.44
C ARG A 41 -10.93 -11.48 4.19
N ALA A 42 -9.98 -10.56 4.25
CA ALA A 42 -9.10 -10.24 3.13
C ALA A 42 -8.14 -11.41 2.84
N LEU A 43 -7.63 -11.45 1.60
CA LEU A 43 -6.65 -12.46 1.19
C LEU A 43 -5.37 -12.34 2.01
N LYS A 44 -4.85 -13.50 2.41
CA LYS A 44 -3.71 -13.61 3.35
C LYS A 44 -2.76 -14.73 2.95
N ALA A 45 -1.74 -14.97 3.75
CA ALA A 45 -0.78 -16.05 3.52
C ALA A 45 -1.49 -17.40 3.31
N GLY A 46 -1.14 -18.08 2.24
CA GLY A 46 -1.74 -19.32 1.74
C GLY A 46 -2.72 -19.13 0.58
N ASP A 47 -3.35 -17.96 0.44
CA ASP A 47 -4.25 -17.66 -0.66
C ASP A 47 -3.50 -17.35 -1.97
N HIS A 48 -4.17 -17.46 -3.12
CA HIS A 48 -3.66 -16.98 -4.40
C HIS A 48 -3.96 -15.50 -4.59
N ALA A 49 -2.93 -14.73 -4.92
CA ALA A 49 -3.09 -13.33 -5.28
C ALA A 49 -3.78 -13.20 -6.65
N PRO A 50 -4.82 -12.38 -6.78
CA PRO A 50 -5.41 -12.07 -8.08
C PRO A 50 -4.38 -11.38 -8.98
N SER A 51 -4.34 -11.78 -10.26
CA SER A 51 -3.57 -11.06 -11.26
C SER A 51 -4.16 -9.67 -11.52
N PHE A 52 -3.28 -8.74 -11.89
CA PHE A 52 -3.69 -7.39 -12.24
C PHE A 52 -2.87 -6.82 -13.40
N GLU A 53 -3.47 -5.85 -14.07
CA GLU A 53 -2.82 -4.94 -15.00
C GLU A 53 -3.28 -3.53 -14.65
N LEU A 54 -2.35 -2.66 -14.22
CA LEU A 54 -2.65 -1.30 -13.77
C LEU A 54 -1.66 -0.30 -14.38
N PRO A 55 -2.11 0.91 -14.71
CA PRO A 55 -1.23 1.99 -15.15
C PRO A 55 -0.51 2.63 -13.98
N ASP A 56 0.71 3.10 -14.20
CA ASP A 56 1.39 4.03 -13.32
C ASP A 56 1.04 5.50 -13.65
N GLY A 57 1.75 6.42 -12.99
CA GLY A 57 1.54 7.86 -13.20
C GLY A 57 1.94 8.39 -14.57
N ASP A 58 2.75 7.66 -15.33
CA ASP A 58 3.17 8.00 -16.71
C ASP A 58 2.30 7.29 -17.75
N GLY A 59 1.33 6.46 -17.32
CA GLY A 59 0.46 5.67 -18.18
C GLY A 59 1.05 4.33 -18.62
N MET A 60 2.23 3.95 -18.11
CA MET A 60 2.82 2.65 -18.37
C MET A 60 2.00 1.56 -17.67
N LEU A 61 1.61 0.52 -18.40
CA LEU A 61 0.87 -0.62 -17.86
C LEU A 61 1.83 -1.63 -17.22
N TRP A 62 1.49 -2.03 -15.99
CA TRP A 62 2.23 -2.98 -15.19
C TRP A 62 1.38 -4.22 -14.93
N ARG A 63 1.90 -5.39 -15.30
CA ARG A 63 1.28 -6.69 -15.06
C ARG A 63 1.93 -7.37 -13.86
N SER A 64 1.12 -7.97 -13.00
CA SER A 64 1.63 -8.74 -11.86
C SER A 64 2.56 -9.88 -12.26
N GLU A 65 2.26 -10.56 -13.38
CA GLU A 65 3.09 -11.64 -13.88
C GLU A 65 4.48 -11.16 -14.34
N ASP A 66 4.56 -9.98 -14.97
CA ASP A 66 5.84 -9.41 -15.39
C ASP A 66 6.66 -8.96 -14.18
N LEU A 67 6.00 -8.39 -13.18
CA LEU A 67 6.63 -8.01 -11.91
C LEU A 67 7.20 -9.22 -11.15
N LEU A 68 6.50 -10.35 -11.16
CA LEU A 68 6.98 -11.61 -10.58
C LEU A 68 8.20 -12.18 -11.35
N ARG A 69 8.37 -11.83 -12.62
CA ARG A 69 9.52 -12.22 -13.44
C ARG A 69 10.67 -11.19 -13.36
N GLY A 70 10.57 -10.14 -12.56
CA GLY A 70 11.57 -9.08 -12.39
C GLY A 70 11.24 -7.78 -13.11
N GLY A 71 10.04 -7.64 -13.64
CA GLY A 71 9.54 -6.44 -14.32
C GLY A 71 10.11 -6.23 -15.72
N PRO A 72 9.69 -5.16 -16.42
CA PRO A 72 10.21 -4.80 -17.73
C PRO A 72 11.71 -4.47 -17.65
N LEU A 73 12.54 -5.10 -18.48
CA LEU A 73 14.01 -4.96 -18.45
C LEU A 73 14.49 -3.51 -18.69
N ASP A 74 13.69 -2.71 -19.35
CA ASP A 74 14.04 -1.35 -19.75
C ASP A 74 13.55 -0.27 -18.74
N TYR A 75 12.89 -0.65 -17.67
CA TYR A 75 12.45 0.30 -16.66
C TYR A 75 13.59 0.54 -15.65
N PRO A 76 13.95 1.82 -15.37
CA PRO A 76 15.18 2.14 -14.60
C PRO A 76 15.13 1.66 -13.14
N PHE A 77 14.02 1.12 -12.68
CA PHE A 77 13.82 0.72 -11.29
C PHE A 77 13.50 -0.76 -11.09
N THR A 78 13.54 -1.56 -12.16
CA THR A 78 13.38 -3.02 -12.06
C THR A 78 14.69 -3.68 -11.65
N PRO A 79 14.66 -4.77 -10.87
CA PRO A 79 15.85 -5.51 -10.54
C PRO A 79 16.52 -6.04 -11.82
N LYS A 80 17.74 -5.64 -12.10
CA LYS A 80 18.54 -6.14 -13.23
C LYS A 80 19.09 -7.55 -13.01
N THR A 81 19.00 -8.05 -11.80
CA THR A 81 19.44 -9.39 -11.41
C THR A 81 18.24 -10.31 -11.42
N GLY A 82 18.36 -11.47 -12.08
CA GLY A 82 17.29 -12.44 -12.31
C GLY A 82 16.27 -12.52 -11.20
N ALA A 83 15.01 -12.40 -11.58
CA ALA A 83 13.90 -12.34 -10.64
C ALA A 83 13.94 -13.55 -9.68
N ASN A 84 13.91 -13.29 -8.39
CA ASN A 84 13.71 -14.37 -7.42
C ASN A 84 12.23 -14.80 -7.36
N GLY A 85 11.37 -14.21 -8.21
CA GLY A 85 9.95 -14.51 -8.29
C GLY A 85 9.16 -14.08 -7.06
N ALA A 86 9.59 -13.01 -6.38
CA ALA A 86 8.84 -12.40 -5.28
C ALA A 86 8.38 -10.99 -5.66
N LEU A 87 7.11 -10.69 -5.34
CA LEU A 87 6.50 -9.38 -5.55
C LEU A 87 5.92 -8.87 -4.23
N VAL A 88 6.42 -7.73 -3.78
CA VAL A 88 5.84 -7.00 -2.64
C VAL A 88 4.78 -6.04 -3.18
N ILE A 89 3.54 -6.21 -2.72
CA ILE A 89 2.40 -5.37 -3.07
C ILE A 89 1.99 -4.58 -1.84
N VAL A 90 1.96 -3.26 -1.95
CA VAL A 90 1.55 -2.37 -0.87
C VAL A 90 0.30 -1.59 -1.28
N PHE A 91 -0.84 -1.88 -0.66
CA PHE A 91 -2.05 -1.09 -0.80
C PHE A 91 -2.04 0.07 0.18
N TYR A 92 -2.30 1.29 -0.33
CA TYR A 92 -2.33 2.49 0.48
C TYR A 92 -3.51 3.40 0.10
N ARG A 93 -3.94 4.25 1.02
CA ARG A 93 -5.18 5.02 0.90
C ARG A 93 -5.07 6.20 -0.06
N GLY A 94 -3.88 6.80 -0.17
CA GLY A 94 -3.64 7.94 -1.06
C GLY A 94 -2.59 8.91 -0.52
N ARG A 95 -2.12 9.83 -1.37
CA ARG A 95 -1.10 10.84 -1.06
C ARG A 95 -1.49 11.84 0.03
N TRP A 96 -2.77 12.00 0.27
CA TRP A 96 -3.32 12.83 1.34
C TRP A 96 -3.15 12.21 2.74
N CYS A 97 -2.83 10.93 2.82
CA CYS A 97 -2.69 10.18 4.06
C CYS A 97 -1.24 10.22 4.56
N ALA A 98 -1.00 10.96 5.65
CA ALA A 98 0.35 11.13 6.21
C ALA A 98 1.01 9.81 6.63
N TYR A 99 0.26 8.86 7.20
CA TYR A 99 0.75 7.51 7.55
C TYR A 99 1.19 6.72 6.31
N CYS A 100 0.44 6.86 5.20
CA CYS A 100 0.81 6.21 3.94
C CYS A 100 2.10 6.80 3.37
N ASN A 101 2.24 8.11 3.44
CA ASN A 101 3.44 8.81 2.98
C ASN A 101 4.69 8.39 3.78
N ALA A 102 4.57 8.28 5.10
CA ALA A 102 5.65 7.77 5.96
C ALA A 102 6.06 6.34 5.56
N GLN A 103 5.09 5.44 5.34
CA GLN A 103 5.37 4.09 4.87
C GLN A 103 6.07 4.07 3.51
N LEU A 104 5.59 4.84 2.53
CA LEU A 104 6.19 4.88 1.19
C LEU A 104 7.64 5.40 1.24
N SER A 105 7.92 6.41 2.07
CA SER A 105 9.28 6.91 2.29
C SER A 105 10.18 5.84 2.91
N ALA A 106 9.72 5.15 3.94
CA ALA A 106 10.48 4.07 4.59
C ALA A 106 10.75 2.89 3.64
N LEU A 107 9.77 2.53 2.78
CA LEU A 107 9.96 1.53 1.73
C LEU A 107 10.98 1.98 0.68
N GLN A 108 11.04 3.28 0.35
CA GLN A 108 12.07 3.82 -0.54
C GLN A 108 13.47 3.67 0.04
N GLU A 109 13.64 3.81 1.35
CA GLU A 109 14.95 3.64 2.01
C GLU A 109 15.47 2.20 1.88
N ILE A 110 14.59 1.20 1.99
CA ILE A 110 14.98 -0.21 1.84
C ILE A 110 14.96 -0.72 0.39
N HIS A 111 14.37 0.04 -0.54
CA HIS A 111 14.19 -0.42 -1.92
C HIS A 111 15.49 -0.91 -2.60
N PRO A 112 16.67 -0.26 -2.43
CA PRO A 112 17.90 -0.77 -3.01
C PRO A 112 18.28 -2.17 -2.49
N LYS A 113 18.07 -2.44 -1.20
CA LYS A 113 18.30 -3.75 -0.58
C LYS A 113 17.32 -4.77 -1.12
N LEU A 114 16.04 -4.40 -1.21
CA LEU A 114 14.99 -5.27 -1.75
C LEU A 114 15.29 -5.64 -3.21
N ALA A 115 15.62 -4.66 -4.05
CA ALA A 115 15.98 -4.88 -5.45
C ALA A 115 17.21 -5.79 -5.60
N ALA A 116 18.19 -5.69 -4.71
CA ALA A 116 19.37 -6.57 -4.70
C ALA A 116 19.02 -8.04 -4.42
N THR A 117 17.87 -8.32 -3.78
CA THR A 117 17.36 -9.70 -3.62
C THR A 117 16.69 -10.25 -4.88
N GLY A 118 16.44 -9.41 -5.88
CA GLY A 118 15.64 -9.74 -7.08
C GLY A 118 14.13 -9.67 -6.86
N ALA A 119 13.66 -9.18 -5.73
CA ALA A 119 12.24 -8.95 -5.48
C ALA A 119 11.77 -7.63 -6.10
N SER A 120 10.55 -7.63 -6.63
CA SER A 120 9.86 -6.43 -7.11
C SER A 120 9.02 -5.80 -5.99
N LEU A 121 8.83 -4.48 -6.04
CA LEU A 121 7.96 -3.72 -5.13
C LEU A 121 7.03 -2.83 -5.95
N VAL A 122 5.75 -2.81 -5.60
CA VAL A 122 4.76 -1.87 -6.14
C VAL A 122 3.87 -1.31 -5.05
N ALA A 123 3.46 -0.05 -5.20
CA ALA A 123 2.43 0.57 -4.38
C ALA A 123 1.16 0.79 -5.20
N ILE A 124 0.00 0.43 -4.66
CA ILE A 124 -1.30 0.49 -5.34
C ILE A 124 -2.27 1.34 -4.52
N SER A 125 -2.97 2.26 -5.17
CA SER A 125 -4.03 3.06 -4.53
C SER A 125 -5.13 3.41 -5.51
N PRO A 126 -6.34 3.79 -5.05
CA PRO A 126 -7.45 4.18 -5.92
C PRO A 126 -7.24 5.53 -6.61
N GLN A 127 -6.16 6.22 -6.34
CA GLN A 127 -5.88 7.54 -6.93
C GLN A 127 -5.80 7.49 -8.44
N THR A 128 -6.13 8.62 -9.07
CA THR A 128 -5.89 8.81 -10.51
C THR A 128 -4.40 8.72 -10.84
N GLN A 129 -4.06 8.41 -12.09
CA GLN A 129 -2.68 8.38 -12.58
C GLN A 129 -1.91 9.67 -12.24
N LYS A 130 -2.55 10.84 -12.40
CA LYS A 130 -1.99 12.14 -12.02
C LYS A 130 -1.52 12.16 -10.56
N HIS A 131 -2.34 11.66 -9.63
CA HIS A 131 -1.99 11.65 -8.22
C HIS A 131 -0.97 10.57 -7.87
N SER A 132 -0.95 9.45 -8.60
CA SER A 132 0.11 8.43 -8.51
C SER A 132 1.45 9.00 -8.94
N TYR A 133 1.49 9.73 -10.07
CA TYR A 133 2.68 10.49 -10.50
C TYR A 133 3.18 11.44 -9.41
N MET A 134 2.28 12.26 -8.87
CA MET A 134 2.62 13.25 -7.83
C MET A 134 3.11 12.58 -6.54
N THR A 135 2.59 11.40 -6.18
CA THR A 135 3.08 10.62 -5.03
C THR A 135 4.50 10.15 -5.27
N ARG A 136 4.76 9.55 -6.44
CA ARG A 136 6.08 9.07 -6.83
C ARG A 136 7.10 10.20 -6.84
N ASP A 137 6.76 11.32 -7.43
CA ASP A 137 7.67 12.48 -7.53
C ASP A 137 7.93 13.11 -6.16
N MET A 138 6.91 13.30 -5.33
CA MET A 138 7.03 13.89 -3.99
C MET A 138 8.00 13.12 -3.09
N HIS A 139 7.93 11.79 -3.12
CA HIS A 139 8.75 10.91 -2.27
C HIS A 139 9.97 10.35 -3.01
N LYS A 140 10.22 10.78 -4.26
CA LYS A 140 11.33 10.29 -5.10
C LYS A 140 11.38 8.76 -5.15
N LEU A 141 10.20 8.12 -5.26
CA LEU A 141 10.07 6.68 -5.24
C LEU A 141 10.67 6.06 -6.49
N ARG A 142 11.47 5.02 -6.29
CA ARG A 142 12.15 4.26 -7.34
C ARG A 142 11.49 2.89 -7.59
N PHE A 143 10.20 2.79 -7.30
CA PHE A 143 9.33 1.66 -7.60
C PHE A 143 8.00 2.17 -8.15
N PRO A 144 7.26 1.34 -8.92
CA PRO A 144 6.00 1.73 -9.53
C PRO A 144 4.95 2.11 -8.49
N VAL A 145 4.24 3.22 -8.75
CA VAL A 145 3.07 3.69 -7.99
C VAL A 145 1.86 3.61 -8.92
N LEU A 146 1.03 2.60 -8.72
CA LEU A 146 -0.02 2.20 -9.63
C LEU A 146 -1.36 2.81 -9.25
N SER A 147 -2.16 3.10 -10.28
CA SER A 147 -3.50 3.68 -10.17
C SER A 147 -4.55 2.58 -10.33
N ASP A 148 -5.22 2.22 -9.23
CA ASP A 148 -6.34 1.27 -9.17
C ASP A 148 -7.67 2.04 -9.04
N GLN A 149 -8.00 2.88 -10.04
CA GLN A 149 -9.24 3.66 -10.00
C GLN A 149 -10.47 2.76 -9.82
N GLY A 150 -11.34 3.15 -8.87
CA GLY A 150 -12.50 2.35 -8.50
C GLY A 150 -12.17 1.12 -7.64
N ASN A 151 -10.92 1.00 -7.12
CA ASN A 151 -10.50 -0.09 -6.23
C ASN A 151 -10.73 -1.50 -6.82
N GLN A 152 -10.53 -1.69 -8.14
CA GLN A 152 -10.85 -2.95 -8.81
C GLN A 152 -9.97 -4.10 -8.34
N VAL A 153 -8.68 -3.85 -8.19
CA VAL A 153 -7.71 -4.83 -7.68
C VAL A 153 -7.84 -4.97 -6.17
N ALA A 154 -7.88 -3.86 -5.43
CA ALA A 154 -8.06 -3.88 -3.98
C ALA A 154 -9.33 -4.66 -3.55
N ARG A 155 -10.40 -4.57 -4.34
CA ARG A 155 -11.65 -5.32 -4.11
C ARG A 155 -11.45 -6.84 -4.26
N LYS A 156 -10.70 -7.28 -5.26
CA LYS A 156 -10.35 -8.70 -5.43
C LYS A 156 -9.51 -9.23 -4.26
N PHE A 157 -8.72 -8.39 -3.62
CA PHE A 157 -7.99 -8.72 -2.39
C PHE A 157 -8.85 -8.68 -1.12
N GLY A 158 -10.12 -8.23 -1.22
CA GLY A 158 -11.03 -8.11 -0.07
C GLY A 158 -10.71 -6.94 0.86
N LEU A 159 -10.07 -5.89 0.35
CA LEU A 159 -9.54 -4.79 1.17
C LEU A 159 -10.45 -3.56 1.24
N VAL A 160 -11.51 -3.49 0.44
CA VAL A 160 -12.25 -2.24 0.21
C VAL A 160 -13.31 -2.00 1.28
N TYR A 161 -13.33 -0.79 1.83
CA TYR A 161 -14.39 -0.28 2.69
C TYR A 161 -14.85 1.11 2.23
N ARG A 162 -16.07 1.47 2.60
CA ARG A 162 -16.64 2.79 2.35
C ARG A 162 -16.59 3.63 3.61
N LEU A 163 -16.24 4.90 3.47
CA LEU A 163 -16.28 5.86 4.57
C LEU A 163 -17.73 6.14 4.99
N SER A 164 -17.98 6.26 6.29
CA SER A 164 -19.27 6.69 6.81
C SER A 164 -19.59 8.13 6.38
N PRO A 165 -20.89 8.53 6.35
CA PRO A 165 -21.27 9.89 6.01
C PRO A 165 -20.58 10.95 6.88
N GLU A 166 -20.36 10.67 8.17
CA GLU A 166 -19.69 11.55 9.12
C GLU A 166 -18.22 11.74 8.74
N MET A 167 -17.54 10.65 8.36
CA MET A 167 -16.15 10.70 7.88
C MET A 167 -16.05 11.43 6.54
N GLN A 168 -17.01 11.26 5.63
CA GLN A 168 -17.08 12.00 4.38
C GLN A 168 -17.18 13.50 4.64
N ALA A 169 -18.14 13.92 5.48
CA ALA A 169 -18.32 15.32 5.86
C ALA A 169 -17.06 15.90 6.55
N MET A 170 -16.40 15.12 7.40
CA MET A 170 -15.15 15.52 8.03
C MET A 170 -14.04 15.78 7.00
N TYR A 171 -13.84 14.87 6.03
CA TYR A 171 -12.84 15.06 4.97
C TYR A 171 -13.15 16.28 4.09
N GLU A 172 -14.41 16.52 3.76
CA GLU A 172 -14.84 17.72 3.03
C GLU A 172 -14.54 19.00 3.82
N SER A 173 -14.79 19.00 5.15
CA SER A 173 -14.57 20.16 6.02
C SER A 173 -13.10 20.59 6.11
N ILE A 174 -12.16 19.65 5.90
CA ILE A 174 -10.71 19.92 5.87
C ILE A 174 -10.17 20.04 4.44
N MET A 175 -11.04 20.23 3.47
CA MET A 175 -10.74 20.37 2.03
C MET A 175 -9.98 19.16 1.43
N THR A 176 -10.04 18.00 2.06
CA THR A 176 -9.49 16.76 1.51
C THR A 176 -10.53 16.12 0.60
N LYS A 177 -10.57 16.58 -0.65
CA LYS A 177 -11.55 16.15 -1.66
C LYS A 177 -11.21 14.75 -2.19
N LEU A 178 -11.50 13.70 -1.43
CA LEU A 178 -11.24 12.30 -1.80
C LEU A 178 -11.76 11.93 -3.20
N PRO A 179 -13.01 12.33 -3.59
CA PRO A 179 -13.49 12.09 -4.95
C PRO A 179 -12.57 12.67 -6.03
N GLY A 180 -11.96 13.84 -5.78
CA GLY A 180 -11.00 14.44 -6.72
C GLY A 180 -9.67 13.71 -6.79
N TYR A 181 -9.23 13.09 -5.68
CA TYR A 181 -8.01 12.27 -5.67
C TYR A 181 -8.23 10.93 -6.41
N ASN A 182 -9.38 10.29 -6.20
CA ASN A 182 -9.66 8.96 -6.73
C ASN A 182 -10.33 8.98 -8.10
N GLY A 183 -10.88 10.14 -8.51
CA GLY A 183 -11.60 10.27 -9.79
C GLY A 183 -12.98 9.59 -9.79
N ASP A 184 -13.55 9.32 -8.62
CA ASP A 184 -14.87 8.73 -8.45
C ASP A 184 -15.61 9.30 -7.23
N GLN A 185 -16.89 8.98 -7.09
CA GLN A 185 -17.76 9.43 -6.00
C GLN A 185 -18.08 8.33 -4.98
N SER A 186 -17.35 7.22 -5.02
CA SER A 186 -17.67 6.05 -4.19
C SER A 186 -17.37 6.24 -2.71
N TRP A 187 -16.41 7.12 -2.37
CA TRP A 187 -15.85 7.27 -1.03
C TRP A 187 -15.28 5.95 -0.48
N GLU A 188 -14.84 5.08 -1.38
CA GLU A 188 -14.22 3.80 -1.04
C GLU A 188 -12.70 3.92 -0.97
N LEU A 189 -12.14 3.25 0.01
CA LEU A 189 -10.69 3.19 0.25
C LEU A 189 -10.27 1.75 0.52
N PRO A 190 -9.02 1.38 0.17
CA PRO A 190 -8.47 0.10 0.62
C PRO A 190 -8.00 0.18 2.08
N LEU A 191 -8.06 -0.95 2.79
CA LEU A 191 -7.25 -1.14 3.98
C LEU A 191 -5.77 -0.98 3.64
N ALA A 192 -4.99 -0.52 4.61
CA ALA A 192 -3.54 -0.57 4.49
C ALA A 192 -3.09 -2.03 4.56
N ALA A 193 -2.51 -2.53 3.48
CA ALA A 193 -2.09 -3.91 3.39
C ALA A 193 -0.73 -4.04 2.68
N THR A 194 0.07 -4.99 3.13
CA THR A 194 1.30 -5.40 2.46
C THR A 194 1.26 -6.90 2.26
N HIS A 195 1.48 -7.34 1.04
CA HIS A 195 1.53 -8.76 0.68
C HIS A 195 2.87 -9.09 0.02
N ILE A 196 3.39 -10.29 0.26
CA ILE A 196 4.52 -10.85 -0.48
C ILE A 196 3.98 -12.06 -1.26
N VAL A 197 4.04 -11.95 -2.58
CA VAL A 197 3.54 -12.97 -3.52
C VAL A 197 4.73 -13.67 -4.14
N GLN A 198 4.71 -14.99 -4.22
CA GLN A 198 5.74 -15.80 -4.87
C GLN A 198 5.44 -16.06 -6.35
N SER A 199 6.41 -16.62 -7.09
CA SER A 199 6.30 -16.91 -8.53
C SER A 199 5.15 -17.83 -8.90
N ASP A 200 4.67 -18.65 -7.96
CA ASP A 200 3.49 -19.53 -8.13
C ASP A 200 2.15 -18.79 -7.93
N GLY A 201 2.20 -17.48 -7.65
CA GLY A 201 1.03 -16.65 -7.39
C GLY A 201 0.48 -16.75 -5.97
N LYS A 202 1.12 -17.52 -5.07
CA LYS A 202 0.67 -17.61 -3.67
C LYS A 202 1.21 -16.46 -2.84
N ILE A 203 0.35 -15.94 -1.97
CA ILE A 203 0.73 -15.01 -0.91
C ILE A 203 1.48 -15.80 0.15
N SER A 204 2.77 -15.52 0.32
CA SER A 204 3.60 -16.18 1.35
C SER A 204 3.57 -15.46 2.69
N TRP A 205 3.28 -14.16 2.66
CA TRP A 205 3.17 -13.33 3.84
C TRP A 205 2.25 -12.15 3.59
N SER A 206 1.54 -11.72 4.64
CA SER A 206 0.68 -10.54 4.57
C SER A 206 0.62 -9.83 5.92
N ARG A 207 0.54 -8.50 5.86
CA ARG A 207 0.16 -7.65 6.99
C ARG A 207 -0.98 -6.76 6.53
N ILE A 208 -2.15 -6.95 7.12
CA ILE A 208 -3.36 -6.21 6.82
C ILE A 208 -3.83 -5.62 8.13
N ASP A 209 -3.98 -4.31 8.21
CA ASP A 209 -4.43 -3.66 9.42
C ASP A 209 -5.64 -2.79 9.14
N ALA A 210 -6.72 -3.00 9.90
CA ALA A 210 -7.90 -2.16 9.85
C ALA A 210 -7.65 -0.79 10.50
N ASP A 211 -6.72 -0.70 11.43
CA ASP A 211 -6.21 0.58 11.91
C ASP A 211 -5.18 1.14 10.90
N TRP A 212 -5.63 2.08 10.09
CA TRP A 212 -4.78 2.71 9.05
C TRP A 212 -3.57 3.46 9.57
N ARG A 213 -3.36 3.54 10.88
CA ARG A 213 -2.17 4.13 11.53
C ARG A 213 -1.03 3.13 11.67
N LYS A 214 -1.32 1.82 11.58
CA LYS A 214 -0.35 0.73 11.75
C LYS A 214 0.24 0.27 10.44
N ARG A 215 1.51 -0.10 10.45
CA ARG A 215 2.26 -0.62 9.30
C ARG A 215 3.28 -1.66 9.73
N PRO A 216 3.63 -2.63 8.85
CA PRO A 216 4.81 -3.45 9.08
C PRO A 216 6.08 -2.61 9.01
N GLU A 217 7.09 -2.97 9.78
CA GLU A 217 8.43 -2.40 9.60
C GLU A 217 9.01 -2.85 8.25
N PRO A 218 9.73 -1.97 7.54
CA PRO A 218 10.38 -2.34 6.28
C PRO A 218 11.36 -3.51 6.42
N GLU A 219 12.06 -3.61 7.54
CA GLU A 219 12.99 -4.68 7.87
C GLU A 219 12.29 -6.04 7.98
N GLU A 220 11.04 -6.09 8.45
CA GLU A 220 10.23 -7.31 8.49
C GLU A 220 10.01 -7.86 7.07
N ILE A 221 9.75 -6.98 6.10
CA ILE A 221 9.59 -7.35 4.69
C ILE A 221 10.89 -7.96 4.14
N LEU A 222 12.04 -7.34 4.42
CA LEU A 222 13.35 -7.85 3.98
C LEU A 222 13.64 -9.22 4.59
N GLN A 223 13.40 -9.41 5.89
CA GLN A 223 13.60 -10.69 6.58
C GLN A 223 12.76 -11.81 5.97
N VAL A 224 11.49 -11.53 5.64
CA VAL A 224 10.63 -12.51 4.97
C VAL A 224 11.18 -12.87 3.60
N ILE A 225 11.56 -11.89 2.78
CA ILE A 225 12.16 -12.14 1.46
C ILE A 225 13.43 -12.98 1.55
N ASP A 226 14.31 -12.69 2.50
CA ASP A 226 15.55 -13.46 2.70
C ASP A 226 15.26 -14.89 3.13
N SER A 227 14.29 -15.11 4.02
CA SER A 227 13.89 -16.47 4.44
C SER A 227 13.32 -17.28 3.26
N LEU A 228 12.52 -16.66 2.39
CA LEU A 228 11.99 -17.33 1.20
C LEU A 228 13.07 -17.71 0.18
N ARG A 229 14.17 -16.95 0.11
CA ARG A 229 15.34 -17.27 -0.74
C ARG A 229 16.10 -18.48 -0.20
N THR A 230 16.34 -18.50 1.11
CA THR A 230 17.08 -19.62 1.75
C THR A 230 16.35 -20.94 1.59
N ASN A 231 15.03 -20.95 1.76
CA ASN A 231 14.20 -22.16 1.62
C ASN A 231 14.10 -22.68 0.17
N ARG A 232 14.44 -21.87 -0.84
CA ARG A 232 14.48 -22.30 -2.25
C ARG A 232 15.85 -22.89 -2.66
N ALA A 233 16.90 -22.56 -1.91
CA ALA A 233 18.27 -23.01 -2.18
C ALA A 233 18.60 -24.36 -1.50
N SER A 234 17.75 -24.80 -0.59
CA SER A 234 17.81 -26.11 0.09
C SER A 234 16.92 -27.14 -0.59
#